data_dd91fc2b6867ce9b11b791cfbe3f83fa
#
_entry.id   dd91fc2b6867ce9b11b791cfbe3f83fa
#
_cell.length_a   1.000
_cell.length_b   1.000
_cell.length_c   1.000
_cell.angle_alpha   90.00
_cell.angle_beta   90.00
_cell.angle_gamma   90.00
#
_symmetry.space_group_name_H-M   'P 1'
#
loop_
_entity.id
_entity.type
_entity.pdbx_description
1 polymer ?
#
loop_
_entity_poly.entity_id
_entity_poly.type
_entity_poly.pdbx_seq_one_letter_code
_entity_poly.pdbx_strand_id
1 'polypeptide(L)'
;LSLLVTIGVLLNVDFTNQLYAQLEPIVGSKVIDALQAIMENAETTDSFSFATIISIGVTIFGATTVFAEIQSSLNTIWGIKAVPKKSWLKYIINRLLSFSVILAFAFILLITFTITNLITDISNKFITNNPDVAESLVKTIGMIINIGVTTVIFTLIFKILPDAKIKSKDVFIGALVTTVLLLIGQWGISFYIGFANIETVYGAAAFMAIFITWIYYSAIIIYTGAEFTKAWANELGGKIFPDEYAVATRVIEIREENKPVN
;
A
#
# COMPACT_ATOMS: atom_id res chain seq x y z
N LEU A 1 0.44 11.01 4.48
CA LEU A 1 0.49 11.20 5.93
C LEU A 1 0.22 12.66 6.31
N SER A 2 0.99 13.64 5.78
CA SER A 2 0.80 15.08 6.07
C SER A 2 -0.62 15.57 5.78
N LEU A 3 -1.27 15.13 4.71
CA LEU A 3 -2.66 15.44 4.40
C LEU A 3 -3.64 14.90 5.46
N LEU A 4 -3.44 13.67 5.91
CA LEU A 4 -4.28 13.05 6.95
C LEU A 4 -4.10 13.75 8.30
N VAL A 5 -2.88 14.14 8.64
CA VAL A 5 -2.59 14.93 9.84
C VAL A 5 -3.25 16.30 9.76
N THR A 6 -3.15 17.00 8.62
CA THR A 6 -3.81 18.29 8.41
C THR A 6 -5.33 18.18 8.57
N ILE A 7 -5.94 17.11 8.04
CA ILE A 7 -7.38 16.83 8.23
C ILE A 7 -7.69 16.54 9.71
N GLY A 8 -6.84 15.78 10.41
CA GLY A 8 -6.99 15.47 11.83
C GLY A 8 -6.96 16.73 12.70
N VAL A 9 -6.01 17.62 12.45
CA VAL A 9 -5.91 18.92 13.14
C VAL A 9 -7.14 19.79 12.86
N LEU A 10 -7.65 19.82 11.62
CA LEU A 10 -8.84 20.56 11.25
C LEU A 10 -10.11 20.00 11.92
N LEU A 11 -10.16 18.70 12.18
CA LEU A 11 -11.28 18.04 12.85
C LEU A 11 -11.16 18.01 14.38
N ASN A 12 -10.09 18.61 14.93
CA ASN A 12 -9.80 18.63 16.38
C ASN A 12 -9.82 17.24 17.04
N VAL A 13 -9.38 16.22 16.28
CA VAL A 13 -9.27 14.83 16.72
C VAL A 13 -7.80 14.51 16.90
N ASP A 14 -7.46 13.81 17.97
CA ASP A 14 -6.11 13.24 18.18
C ASP A 14 -5.86 12.08 17.19
N PHE A 15 -5.98 12.44 15.90
CA PHE A 15 -5.96 11.54 14.77
C PHE A 15 -4.54 11.03 14.48
N THR A 16 -3.54 11.81 14.83
CA THR A 16 -2.14 11.52 14.52
C THR A 16 -1.65 10.27 15.26
N ASN A 17 -1.83 10.24 16.59
CA ASN A 17 -1.41 9.08 17.40
C ASN A 17 -2.19 7.83 17.04
N GLN A 18 -3.46 8.00 16.72
CA GLN A 18 -4.33 6.90 16.30
C GLN A 18 -3.98 6.36 14.91
N LEU A 19 -3.58 7.23 13.99
CA LEU A 19 -3.07 6.83 12.69
C LEU A 19 -1.77 6.03 12.82
N TYR A 20 -0.86 6.47 13.69
CA TYR A 20 0.36 5.74 13.98
C TYR A 20 0.08 4.35 14.55
N ALA A 21 -0.83 4.23 15.50
CA ALA A 21 -1.23 2.94 16.06
C ALA A 21 -1.82 1.97 15.02
N GLN A 22 -2.49 2.49 13.98
CA GLN A 22 -3.00 1.65 12.89
C GLN A 22 -1.96 1.30 11.82
N LEU A 23 -1.01 2.19 11.59
CA LEU A 23 0.08 1.94 10.65
C LEU A 23 1.14 1.03 11.26
N GLU A 24 1.34 1.08 12.58
CA GLU A 24 2.35 0.29 13.28
C GLU A 24 2.30 -1.21 12.97
N PRO A 25 1.14 -1.89 12.95
CA PRO A 25 1.04 -3.29 12.57
C PRO A 25 1.42 -3.57 11.10
N ILE A 26 1.38 -2.54 10.25
CA ILE A 26 1.66 -2.66 8.82
C ILE A 26 3.13 -2.38 8.53
N VAL A 27 3.66 -1.29 9.10
CA VAL A 27 5.01 -0.81 8.78
C VAL A 27 6.04 -1.08 9.88
N GLY A 28 5.59 -1.49 11.08
CA GLY A 28 6.43 -1.72 12.26
C GLY A 28 6.69 -0.47 13.09
N SER A 29 6.92 -0.66 14.40
CA SER A 29 7.12 0.43 15.37
C SER A 29 8.26 1.37 15.01
N LYS A 30 9.37 0.84 14.51
CA LYS A 30 10.55 1.62 14.11
C LYS A 30 10.27 2.64 13.00
N VAL A 31 9.45 2.27 12.03
CA VAL A 31 9.03 3.19 10.96
C VAL A 31 8.12 4.26 11.54
N ILE A 32 7.26 3.90 12.49
CA ILE A 32 6.40 4.86 13.18
C ILE A 32 7.21 5.86 13.99
N ASP A 33 8.18 5.41 14.80
CA ASP A 33 9.04 6.29 15.61
C ASP A 33 9.73 7.34 14.74
N ALA A 34 10.21 6.94 13.58
CA ALA A 34 10.87 7.86 12.67
C ALA A 34 9.89 8.78 11.92
N LEU A 35 8.69 8.33 11.60
CA LEU A 35 7.63 9.20 11.08
C LEU A 35 7.24 10.26 12.12
N GLN A 36 7.14 9.88 13.41
CA GLN A 36 6.89 10.81 14.50
C GLN A 36 7.99 11.87 14.60
N ALA A 37 9.26 11.45 14.60
CA ALA A 37 10.39 12.38 14.66
C ALA A 37 10.41 13.37 13.48
N ILE A 38 10.05 12.94 12.27
CA ILE A 38 9.90 13.81 11.10
C ILE A 38 8.74 14.80 11.29
N MET A 39 7.64 14.35 11.83
CA MET A 39 6.46 15.19 12.04
C MET A 39 6.67 16.23 13.13
N GLU A 40 7.26 15.86 14.27
CA GLU A 40 7.61 16.80 15.35
C GLU A 40 8.53 17.91 14.86
N ASN A 41 9.50 17.59 13.99
CA ASN A 41 10.36 18.60 13.37
C ASN A 41 9.61 19.48 12.34
N ALA A 42 8.51 19.01 11.78
CA ALA A 42 7.70 19.78 10.82
C ALA A 42 6.66 20.68 11.49
N GLU A 43 6.19 20.33 12.71
CA GLU A 43 5.17 21.08 13.46
C GLU A 43 5.68 22.42 14.05
N THR A 44 6.98 22.67 14.07
CA THR A 44 7.56 23.91 14.59
C THR A 44 7.28 25.15 13.74
N THR A 45 6.52 25.04 12.65
CA THR A 45 6.19 26.16 11.76
C THR A 45 4.72 26.55 11.94
N ASP A 46 4.45 27.40 12.90
CA ASP A 46 3.15 28.08 13.07
C ASP A 46 2.82 28.90 11.83
N SER A 47 1.93 28.42 11.03
CA SER A 47 1.01 29.09 10.10
C SER A 47 0.88 28.38 8.76
N PHE A 48 -0.30 28.43 8.20
CA PHE A 48 -0.63 28.09 6.81
C PHE A 48 0.20 28.99 5.87
N SER A 49 1.44 28.60 5.68
CA SER A 49 2.43 29.32 4.90
C SER A 49 2.36 28.85 3.45
N PHE A 50 2.76 29.70 2.52
CA PHE A 50 2.95 29.33 1.11
C PHE A 50 3.82 28.05 0.96
N ALA A 51 4.78 27.84 1.87
CA ALA A 51 5.59 26.64 1.95
C ALA A 51 4.75 25.37 2.23
N THR A 52 3.72 25.45 3.07
CA THR A 52 2.80 24.34 3.37
C THR A 52 2.00 23.93 2.12
N ILE A 53 1.51 24.89 1.34
CA ILE A 53 0.78 24.62 0.09
C ILE A 53 1.69 23.91 -0.91
N ILE A 54 2.93 24.39 -1.07
CA ILE A 54 3.93 23.76 -1.94
C ILE A 54 4.22 22.34 -1.47
N SER A 55 4.44 22.12 -0.16
CA SER A 55 4.73 20.81 0.42
C SER A 55 3.60 19.82 0.17
N ILE A 56 2.34 20.23 0.33
CA ILE A 56 1.16 19.42 0.02
C ILE A 56 1.16 19.07 -1.48
N GLY A 57 1.40 20.05 -2.35
CA GLY A 57 1.46 19.83 -3.81
C GLY A 57 2.54 18.82 -4.20
N VAL A 58 3.74 18.96 -3.65
CA VAL A 58 4.88 18.04 -3.87
C VAL A 58 4.54 16.63 -3.34
N THR A 59 3.91 16.53 -2.18
CA THR A 59 3.51 15.24 -1.58
C THR A 59 2.48 14.52 -2.47
N ILE A 60 1.44 15.23 -2.91
CA ILE A 60 0.43 14.66 -3.82
C ILE A 60 1.07 14.24 -5.15
N PHE A 61 1.94 15.08 -5.70
CA PHE A 61 2.66 14.76 -6.94
C PHE A 61 3.53 13.52 -6.77
N GLY A 62 4.32 13.43 -5.70
CA GLY A 62 5.16 12.27 -5.40
C GLY A 62 4.34 10.99 -5.20
N ALA A 63 3.31 11.03 -4.35
CA ALA A 63 2.43 9.90 -4.11
C ALA A 63 1.78 9.38 -5.41
N THR A 64 1.21 10.29 -6.22
CA THR A 64 0.60 9.88 -7.50
C THR A 64 1.62 9.34 -8.52
N THR A 65 2.90 9.74 -8.42
CA THR A 65 3.97 9.18 -9.25
C THR A 65 4.28 7.73 -8.88
N VAL A 66 4.31 7.41 -7.59
CA VAL A 66 4.48 6.02 -7.12
C VAL A 66 3.33 5.14 -7.64
N PHE A 67 2.08 5.59 -7.56
CA PHE A 67 0.95 4.83 -8.09
C PHE A 67 1.01 4.66 -9.61
N ALA A 68 1.48 5.65 -10.35
CA ALA A 68 1.69 5.54 -11.80
C ALA A 68 2.77 4.49 -12.14
N GLU A 69 3.84 4.40 -11.34
CA GLU A 69 4.87 3.38 -11.50
C GLU A 69 4.34 1.98 -11.19
N ILE A 70 3.57 1.84 -10.11
CA ILE A 70 2.88 0.57 -9.79
C ILE A 70 1.95 0.17 -10.94
N GLN A 71 1.16 1.09 -11.49
CA GLN A 71 0.30 0.86 -12.65
C GLN A 71 1.09 0.34 -13.85
N SER A 72 2.20 1.02 -14.18
CA SER A 72 3.08 0.65 -15.31
C SER A 72 3.66 -0.76 -15.12
N SER A 73 4.12 -1.07 -13.91
CA SER A 73 4.66 -2.38 -13.55
C SER A 73 3.60 -3.48 -13.63
N LEU A 74 2.40 -3.24 -13.09
CA LEU A 74 1.29 -4.19 -13.16
C LEU A 74 0.86 -4.46 -14.61
N ASN A 75 0.78 -3.42 -15.43
CA ASN A 75 0.51 -3.55 -16.86
C ASN A 75 1.56 -4.43 -17.55
N THR A 76 2.83 -4.20 -17.25
CA THR A 76 3.94 -4.99 -17.80
C THR A 76 3.86 -6.45 -17.36
N ILE A 77 3.65 -6.72 -16.07
CA ILE A 77 3.48 -8.06 -15.52
C ILE A 77 2.33 -8.78 -16.23
N TRP A 78 1.21 -8.12 -16.46
CA TRP A 78 0.03 -8.73 -17.08
C TRP A 78 0.09 -8.77 -18.61
N GLY A 79 1.19 -8.29 -19.22
CA GLY A 79 1.36 -8.28 -20.67
C GLY A 79 0.40 -7.32 -21.36
N ILE A 80 0.19 -6.14 -20.77
CA ILE A 80 -0.73 -5.11 -21.25
C ILE A 80 0.06 -3.84 -21.54
N LYS A 81 -0.28 -3.18 -22.64
CA LYS A 81 0.28 -1.88 -23.01
C LYS A 81 -0.85 -0.90 -23.26
N ALA A 82 -0.84 0.21 -22.53
CA ALA A 82 -1.77 1.31 -22.81
C ALA A 82 -1.47 1.96 -24.15
N VAL A 83 -2.50 2.15 -24.99
CA VAL A 83 -2.41 2.81 -26.31
C VAL A 83 -3.53 3.86 -26.38
N PRO A 84 -3.41 4.97 -25.67
CA PRO A 84 -4.45 5.98 -25.62
C PRO A 84 -4.51 6.78 -26.91
N LYS A 85 -5.73 7.07 -27.41
CA LYS A 85 -5.95 7.94 -28.57
C LYS A 85 -5.46 9.38 -28.32
N LYS A 86 -5.51 9.85 -27.07
CA LYS A 86 -5.01 11.16 -26.61
C LYS A 86 -4.16 10.98 -25.36
N SER A 87 -2.86 10.99 -25.51
CA SER A 87 -1.91 10.70 -24.41
C SER A 87 -2.05 11.66 -23.22
N TRP A 88 -2.29 12.97 -23.45
CA TRP A 88 -2.45 13.94 -22.40
C TRP A 88 -3.71 13.70 -21.53
N LEU A 89 -4.83 13.31 -22.18
CA LEU A 89 -6.09 13.01 -21.47
C LEU A 89 -5.91 11.74 -20.62
N LYS A 90 -5.26 10.71 -21.16
CA LYS A 90 -4.94 9.49 -20.41
C LYS A 90 -4.05 9.80 -19.21
N TYR A 91 -3.06 10.68 -19.36
CA TYR A 91 -2.22 11.12 -18.24
C TYR A 91 -3.04 11.74 -17.11
N ILE A 92 -3.98 12.65 -17.43
CA ILE A 92 -4.86 13.28 -16.44
C ILE A 92 -5.77 12.24 -15.78
N ILE A 93 -6.39 11.34 -16.58
CA ILE A 93 -7.26 10.28 -16.04
C ILE A 93 -6.49 9.37 -15.09
N ASN A 94 -5.28 8.94 -15.48
CA ASN A 94 -4.44 8.10 -14.61
C ASN A 94 -4.07 8.82 -13.30
N ARG A 95 -3.82 10.14 -13.38
CA ARG A 95 -3.52 10.96 -12.19
C ARG A 95 -4.74 11.05 -11.26
N LEU A 96 -5.93 11.24 -11.82
CA LEU A 96 -7.18 11.26 -11.05
C LEU A 96 -7.52 9.90 -10.46
N LEU A 97 -7.30 8.80 -11.19
CA LEU A 97 -7.47 7.45 -10.68
C LEU A 97 -6.51 7.16 -9.51
N SER A 98 -5.23 7.51 -9.66
CA SER A 98 -4.25 7.37 -8.57
C SER A 98 -4.66 8.16 -7.33
N PHE A 99 -5.13 9.39 -7.50
CA PHE A 99 -5.64 10.21 -6.40
C PHE A 99 -6.90 9.59 -5.76
N SER A 100 -7.82 9.06 -6.56
CA SER A 100 -9.02 8.37 -6.06
C SER A 100 -8.67 7.13 -5.23
N VAL A 101 -7.64 6.38 -5.62
CA VAL A 101 -7.14 5.23 -4.85
C VAL A 101 -6.56 5.69 -3.51
N ILE A 102 -5.81 6.79 -3.47
CA ILE A 102 -5.29 7.38 -2.22
C ILE A 102 -6.45 7.78 -1.30
N LEU A 103 -7.48 8.44 -1.83
CA LEU A 103 -8.67 8.81 -1.05
C LEU A 103 -9.44 7.58 -0.54
N ALA A 104 -9.58 6.54 -1.36
CA ALA A 104 -10.20 5.29 -0.94
C ALA A 104 -9.42 4.62 0.20
N PHE A 105 -8.08 4.64 0.15
CA PHE A 105 -7.25 4.12 1.24
C PHE A 105 -7.42 4.93 2.52
N ALA A 106 -7.42 6.26 2.42
CA ALA A 106 -7.66 7.14 3.57
C ALA A 106 -9.01 6.84 4.21
N PHE A 107 -10.05 6.66 3.41
CA PHE A 107 -11.40 6.33 3.87
C PHE A 107 -11.47 4.95 4.53
N ILE A 108 -10.80 3.94 3.95
CA ILE A 108 -10.71 2.59 4.54
C ILE A 108 -9.99 2.65 5.89
N LEU A 109 -8.90 3.40 6.01
CA LEU A 109 -8.20 3.58 7.28
C LEU A 109 -9.08 4.25 8.33
N LEU A 110 -9.86 5.28 7.97
CA LEU A 110 -10.81 5.94 8.87
C LEU A 110 -11.89 4.98 9.38
N ILE A 111 -12.47 4.17 8.49
CA ILE A 111 -13.47 3.16 8.86
C ILE A 111 -12.84 2.12 9.80
N THR A 112 -11.66 1.61 9.45
CA THR A 112 -10.94 0.62 10.27
C THR A 112 -10.68 1.15 11.66
N PHE A 113 -10.22 2.39 11.77
CA PHE A 113 -10.03 3.09 13.03
C PHE A 113 -11.33 3.14 13.85
N THR A 114 -12.43 3.58 13.25
CA THR A 114 -13.71 3.67 13.95
C THR A 114 -14.18 2.31 14.46
N ILE A 115 -14.07 1.26 13.63
CA ILE A 115 -14.45 -0.10 14.02
C ILE A 115 -13.56 -0.62 15.17
N THR A 116 -12.26 -0.41 15.10
CA THR A 116 -11.32 -0.86 16.14
C THR A 116 -11.64 -0.20 17.49
N ASN A 117 -11.90 1.11 17.50
CA ASN A 117 -12.28 1.81 18.73
C ASN A 117 -13.62 1.31 19.28
N LEU A 118 -14.63 1.11 18.45
CA LEU A 118 -15.90 0.56 18.88
C LEU A 118 -15.76 -0.83 19.51
N ILE A 119 -14.93 -1.70 18.91
CA ILE A 119 -14.66 -3.04 19.45
C ILE A 119 -13.97 -2.95 20.81
N THR A 120 -12.99 -2.06 20.96
CA THR A 120 -12.27 -1.84 22.21
C THR A 120 -13.22 -1.33 23.29
N ASP A 121 -14.07 -0.35 22.97
CA ASP A 121 -15.06 0.20 23.92
C ASP A 121 -16.10 -0.83 24.34
N ILE A 122 -16.58 -1.63 23.39
CA ILE A 122 -17.52 -2.73 23.69
C ILE A 122 -16.84 -3.78 24.57
N SER A 123 -15.61 -4.18 24.22
CA SER A 123 -14.85 -5.16 25.00
C SER A 123 -14.66 -4.67 26.43
N ASN A 124 -14.23 -3.43 26.63
CA ASN A 124 -14.01 -2.85 27.95
C ASN A 124 -15.30 -2.79 28.81
N LYS A 125 -16.47 -2.61 28.18
CA LYS A 125 -17.76 -2.55 28.88
C LYS A 125 -18.32 -3.92 29.25
N PHE A 126 -18.12 -4.93 28.39
CA PHE A 126 -18.76 -6.23 28.56
C PHE A 126 -17.88 -7.30 29.23
N ILE A 127 -16.57 -7.13 29.29
CA ILE A 127 -15.61 -8.13 29.76
C ILE A 127 -14.87 -7.67 31.01
N THR A 128 -15.50 -6.85 31.86
CA THR A 128 -14.96 -6.36 33.15
C THR A 128 -14.57 -7.49 34.12
N ASN A 129 -15.11 -8.69 33.97
CA ASN A 129 -14.88 -9.81 34.89
C ASN A 129 -13.69 -10.72 34.49
N ASN A 130 -13.17 -10.61 33.25
CA ASN A 130 -12.04 -11.40 32.74
C ASN A 130 -11.19 -10.60 31.76
N PRO A 131 -10.24 -9.77 32.25
CA PRO A 131 -9.43 -8.88 31.42
C PRO A 131 -8.58 -9.63 30.37
N ASP A 132 -8.05 -10.81 30.70
CA ASP A 132 -7.22 -11.61 29.77
C ASP A 132 -8.01 -12.11 28.55
N VAL A 133 -9.29 -12.46 28.78
CA VAL A 133 -10.19 -12.87 27.68
C VAL A 133 -10.54 -11.67 26.80
N ALA A 134 -10.74 -10.50 27.40
CA ALA A 134 -11.01 -9.26 26.67
C ALA A 134 -9.84 -8.89 25.75
N GLU A 135 -8.62 -8.90 26.28
CA GLU A 135 -7.40 -8.60 25.52
C GLU A 135 -7.22 -9.58 24.36
N SER A 136 -7.36 -10.88 24.62
CA SER A 136 -7.24 -11.90 23.57
C SER A 136 -8.26 -11.74 22.44
N LEU A 137 -9.52 -11.41 22.79
CA LEU A 137 -10.57 -11.16 21.81
C LEU A 137 -10.29 -9.93 20.97
N VAL A 138 -9.93 -8.80 21.58
CA VAL A 138 -9.58 -7.55 20.87
C VAL A 138 -8.42 -7.80 19.90
N LYS A 139 -7.39 -8.50 20.34
CA LYS A 139 -6.21 -8.84 19.52
C LYS A 139 -6.59 -9.72 18.33
N THR A 140 -7.40 -10.74 18.55
CA THR A 140 -7.84 -11.66 17.49
C THR A 140 -8.72 -10.96 16.47
N ILE A 141 -9.69 -10.16 16.92
CA ILE A 141 -10.58 -9.39 16.03
C ILE A 141 -9.77 -8.34 15.27
N GLY A 142 -8.86 -7.65 15.93
CA GLY A 142 -7.94 -6.68 15.30
C GLY A 142 -7.11 -7.31 14.19
N MET A 143 -6.59 -8.53 14.42
CA MET A 143 -5.85 -9.27 13.39
C MET A 143 -6.72 -9.62 12.18
N ILE A 144 -7.95 -10.07 12.39
CA ILE A 144 -8.90 -10.41 11.31
C ILE A 144 -9.24 -9.15 10.50
N ILE A 145 -9.48 -8.03 11.18
CA ILE A 145 -9.76 -6.74 10.53
C ILE A 145 -8.55 -6.30 9.70
N ASN A 146 -7.34 -6.38 10.24
CA ASN A 146 -6.11 -6.02 9.54
C ASN A 146 -5.93 -6.84 8.25
N ILE A 147 -6.10 -8.16 8.32
CA ILE A 147 -6.06 -9.04 7.15
C ILE A 147 -7.13 -8.64 6.14
N GLY A 148 -8.35 -8.41 6.58
CA GLY A 148 -9.47 -8.00 5.73
C GLY A 148 -9.20 -6.68 5.01
N VAL A 149 -8.77 -5.67 5.75
CA VAL A 149 -8.44 -4.33 5.22
C VAL A 149 -7.30 -4.39 4.23
N THR A 150 -6.21 -5.08 4.57
CA THR A 150 -5.05 -5.25 3.68
C THR A 150 -5.44 -5.98 2.39
N THR A 151 -6.28 -7.01 2.49
CA THR A 151 -6.81 -7.73 1.32
C THR A 151 -7.68 -6.82 0.44
N VAL A 152 -8.52 -5.97 1.03
CA VAL A 152 -9.32 -5.00 0.28
C VAL A 152 -8.42 -3.99 -0.43
N ILE A 153 -7.38 -3.49 0.24
CA ILE A 153 -6.41 -2.57 -0.36
C ILE A 153 -5.73 -3.20 -1.58
N PHE A 154 -5.20 -4.41 -1.48
CA PHE A 154 -4.61 -5.11 -2.63
C PHE A 154 -5.63 -5.42 -3.72
N THR A 155 -6.87 -5.73 -3.34
CA THR A 155 -7.96 -5.91 -4.31
C THR A 155 -8.20 -4.64 -5.12
N LEU A 156 -8.22 -3.47 -4.47
CA LEU A 156 -8.36 -2.19 -5.14
C LEU A 156 -7.16 -1.87 -6.04
N ILE A 157 -5.93 -2.11 -5.56
CA ILE A 157 -4.71 -1.95 -6.36
C ILE A 157 -4.78 -2.80 -7.63
N PHE A 158 -5.03 -4.10 -7.51
CA PHE A 158 -5.04 -5.01 -8.65
C PHE A 158 -6.28 -4.87 -9.55
N LYS A 159 -7.37 -4.28 -9.05
CA LYS A 159 -8.59 -4.09 -9.85
C LYS A 159 -8.65 -2.75 -10.56
N ILE A 160 -8.17 -1.69 -9.92
CA ILE A 160 -8.39 -0.32 -10.39
C ILE A 160 -7.17 0.24 -11.12
N LEU A 161 -5.95 -0.05 -10.63
CA LEU A 161 -4.76 0.56 -11.22
C LEU A 161 -4.46 0.06 -12.65
N PRO A 162 -4.45 -1.25 -12.94
CA PRO A 162 -4.06 -1.73 -14.26
C PRO A 162 -5.09 -1.40 -15.34
N ASP A 163 -4.60 -1.18 -16.57
CA ASP A 163 -5.44 -1.00 -17.77
C ASP A 163 -5.99 -2.35 -18.28
N ALA A 164 -6.59 -3.14 -17.37
CA ALA A 164 -6.99 -4.52 -17.59
C ALA A 164 -8.39 -4.83 -17.08
N LYS A 165 -9.10 -5.69 -17.81
CA LYS A 165 -10.37 -6.29 -17.37
C LYS A 165 -10.11 -7.69 -16.80
N ILE A 166 -10.29 -7.82 -15.49
CA ILE A 166 -10.14 -9.07 -14.74
C ILE A 166 -11.35 -9.29 -13.83
N LYS A 167 -11.75 -10.54 -13.62
CA LYS A 167 -12.86 -10.86 -12.71
C LYS A 167 -12.50 -10.54 -11.27
N SER A 168 -13.42 -9.93 -10.54
CA SER A 168 -13.20 -9.53 -9.14
C SER A 168 -12.84 -10.71 -8.22
N LYS A 169 -13.34 -11.91 -8.51
CA LYS A 169 -12.99 -13.13 -7.75
C LYS A 169 -11.52 -13.50 -7.91
N ASP A 170 -10.96 -13.39 -9.12
CA ASP A 170 -9.56 -13.72 -9.40
C ASP A 170 -8.64 -12.71 -8.73
N VAL A 171 -9.00 -11.41 -8.80
CA VAL A 171 -8.30 -10.33 -8.10
C VAL A 171 -8.31 -10.54 -6.59
N PHE A 172 -9.47 -10.91 -6.01
CA PHE A 172 -9.59 -11.11 -4.57
C PHE A 172 -8.70 -12.26 -4.07
N ILE A 173 -8.64 -13.38 -4.83
CA ILE A 173 -7.76 -14.51 -4.49
C ILE A 173 -6.29 -14.07 -4.53
N GLY A 174 -5.89 -13.34 -5.58
CA GLY A 174 -4.56 -12.79 -5.69
C GLY A 174 -4.21 -11.82 -4.56
N ALA A 175 -5.15 -10.93 -4.21
CA ALA A 175 -5.00 -10.00 -3.10
C ALA A 175 -4.85 -10.71 -1.75
N LEU A 176 -5.60 -11.79 -1.52
CA LEU A 176 -5.50 -12.59 -0.29
C LEU A 176 -4.11 -13.24 -0.18
N VAL A 177 -3.61 -13.84 -1.27
CA VAL A 177 -2.25 -14.40 -1.30
C VAL A 177 -1.20 -13.32 -1.06
N THR A 178 -1.35 -12.16 -1.68
CA THR A 178 -0.47 -11.00 -1.46
C THR A 178 -0.46 -10.57 0.00
N THR A 179 -1.63 -10.53 0.64
CA THR A 179 -1.78 -10.21 2.07
C THR A 179 -1.02 -11.22 2.94
N VAL A 180 -1.19 -12.51 2.67
CA VAL A 180 -0.47 -13.56 3.43
C VAL A 180 1.05 -13.43 3.25
N LEU A 181 1.52 -13.21 2.02
CA LEU A 181 2.95 -12.97 1.75
C LEU A 181 3.46 -11.74 2.50
N LEU A 182 2.68 -10.64 2.53
CA LEU A 182 3.04 -9.43 3.27
C LEU A 182 3.21 -9.73 4.76
N LEU A 183 2.27 -10.44 5.37
CA LEU A 183 2.33 -10.79 6.80
C LEU A 183 3.53 -11.68 7.14
N ILE A 184 3.81 -12.67 6.30
CA ILE A 184 4.98 -13.56 6.47
C ILE A 184 6.26 -12.74 6.43
N GLY A 185 6.40 -11.85 5.48
CA GLY A 185 7.63 -11.09 5.35
C GLY A 185 7.74 -9.97 6.38
N GLN A 186 6.64 -9.37 6.82
CA GLN A 186 6.63 -8.45 7.95
C GLN A 186 7.20 -9.14 9.20
N TRP A 187 6.77 -10.37 9.46
CA TRP A 187 7.34 -11.18 10.53
C TRP A 187 8.85 -11.44 10.31
N GLY A 188 9.25 -11.80 9.09
CA GLY A 188 10.64 -12.04 8.73
C GLY A 188 11.53 -10.79 8.86
N ILE A 189 11.05 -9.62 8.41
CA ILE A 189 11.78 -8.35 8.55
C ILE A 189 11.91 -7.97 10.03
N SER A 190 10.83 -8.08 10.81
CA SER A 190 10.86 -7.79 12.25
C SER A 190 11.86 -8.68 12.99
N PHE A 191 11.89 -9.97 12.64
CA PHE A 191 12.88 -10.91 13.18
C PHE A 191 14.31 -10.51 12.79
N TYR A 192 14.55 -10.17 11.53
CA TYR A 192 15.86 -9.75 11.04
C TYR A 192 16.36 -8.47 11.72
N ILE A 193 15.50 -7.47 11.85
CA ILE A 193 15.84 -6.20 12.51
C ILE A 193 16.20 -6.45 13.98
N GLY A 194 15.42 -7.28 14.69
CA GLY A 194 15.68 -7.64 16.08
C GLY A 194 17.00 -8.41 16.27
N PHE A 195 17.34 -9.29 15.33
CA PHE A 195 18.56 -10.09 15.39
C PHE A 195 19.81 -9.30 14.99
N ALA A 196 19.72 -8.46 13.95
CA ALA A 196 20.88 -7.78 13.37
C ALA A 196 21.37 -6.55 14.15
N ASN A 197 20.67 -6.15 15.24
CA ASN A 197 21.01 -4.96 16.05
C ASN A 197 21.34 -3.73 15.19
N ILE A 198 20.56 -3.51 14.12
CA ILE A 198 20.83 -2.49 13.09
C ILE A 198 20.99 -1.10 13.71
N GLU A 199 20.28 -0.81 14.81
CA GLU A 199 20.38 0.46 15.53
C GLU A 199 21.73 0.72 16.13
N THR A 200 22.37 -0.31 16.70
CA THR A 200 23.71 -0.18 17.31
C THR A 200 24.79 0.02 16.27
N VAL A 201 24.60 -0.54 15.05
CA VAL A 201 25.58 -0.47 13.97
C VAL A 201 25.44 0.84 13.16
N TYR A 202 24.22 1.26 12.86
CA TYR A 202 23.95 2.36 11.94
C TYR A 202 23.44 3.64 12.64
N GLY A 203 23.09 3.60 13.94
CA GLY A 203 22.59 4.76 14.68
C GLY A 203 21.41 5.43 13.97
N ALA A 204 21.48 6.75 13.77
CA ALA A 204 20.43 7.52 13.08
C ALA A 204 20.19 7.09 11.62
N ALA A 205 21.17 6.45 10.95
CA ALA A 205 21.01 5.94 9.60
C ALA A 205 20.24 4.61 9.54
N ALA A 206 20.06 3.92 10.68
CA ALA A 206 19.33 2.65 10.77
C ALA A 206 17.91 2.77 10.20
N PHE A 207 17.24 3.90 10.48
CA PHE A 207 15.91 4.17 9.96
C PHE A 207 15.86 4.14 8.44
N MET A 208 16.78 4.83 7.76
CA MET A 208 16.80 4.85 6.30
C MET A 208 17.04 3.45 5.73
N ALA A 209 17.92 2.66 6.33
CA ALA A 209 18.15 1.28 5.90
C ALA A 209 16.89 0.40 6.06
N ILE A 210 16.21 0.50 7.21
CA ILE A 210 14.96 -0.23 7.49
C ILE A 210 13.87 0.23 6.51
N PHE A 211 13.71 1.53 6.30
CA PHE A 211 12.69 2.11 5.44
C PHE A 211 12.87 1.70 3.97
N ILE A 212 14.10 1.75 3.45
CA ILE A 212 14.41 1.31 2.08
C ILE A 212 14.17 -0.20 1.94
N THR A 213 14.58 -0.99 2.91
CA THR A 213 14.33 -2.44 2.92
C THR A 213 12.84 -2.74 2.90
N TRP A 214 12.04 -2.01 3.69
CA TRP A 214 10.60 -2.14 3.74
C TRP A 214 9.94 -1.82 2.40
N ILE A 215 10.32 -0.69 1.77
CA ILE A 215 9.81 -0.31 0.43
C ILE A 215 10.14 -1.37 -0.61
N TYR A 216 11.40 -1.82 -0.66
CA TYR A 216 11.86 -2.82 -1.60
C TYR A 216 11.12 -4.15 -1.43
N TYR A 217 11.00 -4.61 -0.19
CA TYR A 217 10.23 -5.80 0.14
C TYR A 217 8.76 -5.68 -0.27
N SER A 218 8.12 -4.57 0.06
CA SER A 218 6.71 -4.32 -0.30
C SER A 218 6.50 -4.35 -1.81
N ALA A 219 7.42 -3.79 -2.59
CA ALA A 219 7.37 -3.84 -4.05
C ALA A 219 7.47 -5.28 -4.58
N ILE A 220 8.41 -6.08 -4.04
CA ILE A 220 8.54 -7.50 -4.41
C ILE A 220 7.24 -8.26 -4.13
N ILE A 221 6.61 -8.04 -2.97
CA ILE A 221 5.36 -8.73 -2.61
C ILE A 221 4.22 -8.32 -3.53
N ILE A 222 4.07 -7.03 -3.85
CA ILE A 222 3.05 -6.55 -4.78
C ILE A 222 3.22 -7.21 -6.16
N TYR A 223 4.45 -7.24 -6.67
CA TYR A 223 4.71 -7.81 -8.00
C TYR A 223 4.56 -9.32 -8.03
N THR A 224 5.01 -10.02 -6.99
CA THR A 224 4.80 -11.48 -6.83
C THR A 224 3.31 -11.81 -6.74
N GLY A 225 2.55 -11.03 -5.98
CA GLY A 225 1.10 -11.17 -5.89
C GLY A 225 0.38 -10.89 -7.20
N ALA A 226 0.85 -9.91 -7.97
CA ALA A 226 0.33 -9.61 -9.30
C ALA A 226 0.60 -10.74 -10.30
N GLU A 227 1.80 -11.33 -10.27
CA GLU A 227 2.15 -12.47 -11.12
C GLU A 227 1.34 -13.72 -10.74
N PHE A 228 1.16 -13.97 -9.42
CA PHE A 228 0.25 -15.02 -8.95
C PHE A 228 -1.18 -14.79 -9.44
N THR A 229 -1.68 -13.54 -9.34
CA THR A 229 -3.03 -13.18 -9.81
C THR A 229 -3.19 -13.47 -11.29
N LYS A 230 -2.16 -13.16 -12.10
CA LYS A 230 -2.15 -13.45 -13.54
C LYS A 230 -2.18 -14.95 -13.82
N ALA A 231 -1.30 -15.71 -13.16
CA ALA A 231 -1.25 -17.16 -13.31
C ALA A 231 -2.60 -17.80 -12.93
N TRP A 232 -3.16 -17.42 -11.78
CA TRP A 232 -4.47 -17.88 -11.34
C TRP A 232 -5.58 -17.55 -12.33
N ALA A 233 -5.66 -16.28 -12.77
CA ALA A 233 -6.70 -15.84 -13.70
C ALA A 233 -6.64 -16.57 -15.05
N ASN A 234 -5.43 -16.87 -15.54
CA ASN A 234 -5.24 -17.52 -16.83
C ASN A 234 -5.52 -19.02 -16.79
N GLU A 235 -5.15 -19.70 -15.69
CA GLU A 235 -5.27 -21.17 -15.57
C GLU A 235 -6.63 -21.61 -15.01
N LEU A 236 -7.12 -20.94 -13.97
CA LEU A 236 -8.31 -21.34 -13.21
C LEU A 236 -9.43 -20.30 -13.24
N GLY A 237 -9.14 -19.09 -13.67
CA GLY A 237 -10.07 -17.95 -13.60
C GLY A 237 -10.67 -17.55 -14.94
N GLY A 238 -11.00 -16.27 -15.03
CA GLY A 238 -11.70 -15.66 -16.17
C GLY A 238 -10.82 -15.07 -17.25
N LYS A 239 -9.51 -15.29 -17.21
CA LYS A 239 -8.47 -14.64 -18.03
C LYS A 239 -8.40 -13.12 -17.84
N ILE A 240 -7.29 -12.55 -18.26
CA ILE A 240 -7.05 -11.11 -18.24
C ILE A 240 -7.19 -10.57 -19.66
N PHE A 241 -7.98 -9.52 -19.82
CA PHE A 241 -8.18 -8.86 -21.11
C PHE A 241 -7.72 -7.40 -20.98
N PRO A 242 -7.17 -6.79 -22.07
CA PRO A 242 -6.88 -5.36 -22.08
C PRO A 242 -8.18 -4.54 -21.99
N ASP A 243 -8.09 -3.36 -21.37
CA ASP A 243 -9.19 -2.40 -21.36
C ASP A 243 -9.30 -1.65 -22.71
N GLU A 244 -10.31 -0.78 -22.89
CA GLU A 244 -10.65 -0.13 -24.16
C GLU A 244 -9.50 0.64 -24.84
N TYR A 245 -8.55 1.15 -24.03
CA TYR A 245 -7.37 1.91 -24.49
C TYR A 245 -6.07 1.16 -24.26
N ALA A 246 -6.14 -0.17 -24.26
CA ALA A 246 -4.97 -1.02 -24.03
C ALA A 246 -4.95 -2.18 -25.03
N VAL A 247 -3.77 -2.72 -25.25
CA VAL A 247 -3.56 -3.91 -26.10
C VAL A 247 -2.78 -4.96 -25.33
N ALA A 248 -3.05 -6.24 -25.64
CA ALA A 248 -2.24 -7.33 -25.13
C ALA A 248 -0.88 -7.35 -25.83
N THR A 249 0.20 -7.49 -25.07
CA THR A 249 1.57 -7.62 -25.60
C THR A 249 2.07 -9.03 -25.34
N ARG A 250 2.81 -9.58 -26.33
CA ARG A 250 3.56 -10.82 -26.19
C ARG A 250 5.03 -10.51 -26.43
N VAL A 251 5.89 -11.01 -25.57
CA VAL A 251 7.33 -10.99 -25.81
C VAL A 251 7.62 -12.06 -26.87
N ILE A 252 8.09 -11.65 -28.04
CA ILE A 252 8.56 -12.55 -29.11
C ILE A 252 10.08 -12.42 -29.10
N GLU A 253 10.79 -13.49 -28.77
CA GLU A 253 12.23 -13.55 -28.97
C GLU A 253 12.50 -13.68 -30.47
N ILE A 254 13.01 -12.63 -31.09
CA ILE A 254 13.49 -12.67 -32.47
C ILE A 254 14.96 -13.12 -32.37
N ARG A 255 15.22 -14.36 -32.74
CA ARG A 255 16.58 -14.86 -32.94
C ARG A 255 17.06 -14.32 -34.30
N GLU A 256 17.91 -13.31 -34.28
CA GLU A 256 18.61 -12.92 -35.51
C GLU A 256 19.52 -14.08 -35.94
N GLU A 257 19.16 -14.74 -37.00
CA GLU A 257 20.03 -15.68 -37.68
C GLU A 257 21.21 -14.87 -38.21
N ASN A 258 22.41 -15.10 -37.61
CA ASN A 258 23.66 -14.54 -38.15
C ASN A 258 23.81 -14.96 -39.60
N LYS A 259 23.44 -14.11 -40.54
CA LYS A 259 23.86 -14.25 -41.93
C LYS A 259 25.39 -14.07 -41.97
N PRO A 260 26.15 -15.05 -42.47
CA PRO A 260 27.58 -14.87 -42.67
C PRO A 260 27.79 -13.67 -43.61
N VAL A 261 28.59 -12.70 -43.13
CA VAL A 261 29.06 -11.58 -43.96
C VAL A 261 29.98 -12.19 -44.96
N ASN A 262 29.58 -12.22 -46.27
CA ASN A 262 30.43 -12.57 -47.41
C ASN A 262 31.38 -11.43 -47.72
#